data_d40db90910f0e97c0950405c32d4fe93
#
_entry.id   d40db90910f0e97c0950405c32d4fe93
#
_cell.length_a   1.000
_cell.length_b   1.000
_cell.length_c   1.000
_cell.angle_alpha   90.00
_cell.angle_beta   90.00
_cell.angle_gamma   90.00
#
_symmetry.space_group_name_H-M   'P 1'
#
loop_
_entity.id
_entity.type
_entity.pdbx_description
1 polymer ?
#
loop_
_entity_poly.entity_id
_entity_poly.type
_entity_poly.pdbx_seq_one_letter_code
_entity_poly.pdbx_strand_id
1 'polypeptide(L)'
;MSEANARTHASAVITVHKYEPAAYDEPADGPVLTRFHVEESFAGDISGDGVVEFLQAAAADGSASFVGIERIAGTLGGRTGTFLLQDAGTVQGSIVSGEWFVIPGSGTGQLAGLRGEGGFRANLGEGAQVHLDYWFE
;
A
#
# COMPACT_ATOMS: atom_id res chain seq x y z
N MET A 1 -25.83 -8.18 -12.30
CA MET A 1 -25.07 -8.45 -12.41
C MET A 1 -23.91 -7.66 -12.69
N SER A 2 -23.52 -7.48 -13.71
CA SER A 2 -22.25 -6.87 -13.92
C SER A 2 -22.15 -5.44 -13.48
N GLU A 3 -23.24 -4.68 -13.48
CA GLU A 3 -23.16 -3.30 -12.98
C GLU A 3 -22.82 -3.22 -11.53
N ALA A 4 -23.22 -4.22 -10.74
CA ALA A 4 -22.89 -4.22 -9.32
C ALA A 4 -21.38 -4.29 -9.07
N ASN A 5 -20.63 -4.78 -10.07
CA ASN A 5 -19.18 -4.91 -9.98
C ASN A 5 -18.45 -3.93 -10.89
N ALA A 6 -19.13 -2.89 -11.36
CA ALA A 6 -18.49 -1.87 -12.17
C ALA A 6 -17.41 -1.17 -11.32
N ARG A 7 -16.23 -1.01 -11.89
CA ARG A 7 -15.08 -0.48 -11.18
C ARG A 7 -14.95 1.02 -11.38
N THR A 8 -14.58 1.71 -10.32
CA THR A 8 -14.25 3.13 -10.35
C THR A 8 -12.74 3.25 -10.15
N HIS A 9 -12.11 4.06 -10.96
CA HIS A 9 -10.67 4.28 -10.87
C HIS A 9 -10.38 5.42 -9.91
N ALA A 10 -9.50 5.18 -8.95
CA ALA A 10 -9.01 6.19 -8.01
C ALA A 10 -7.50 6.32 -8.15
N SER A 11 -7.00 7.54 -8.10
CA SER A 11 -5.57 7.79 -8.06
C SER A 11 -5.24 8.75 -6.94
N ALA A 12 -4.01 8.65 -6.42
CA ALA A 12 -3.55 9.49 -5.34
C ALA A 12 -2.03 9.55 -5.33
N VAL A 13 -1.51 10.49 -4.55
CA VAL A 13 -0.08 10.63 -4.31
C VAL A 13 0.17 10.45 -2.82
N ILE A 14 1.21 9.70 -2.48
CA ILE A 14 1.61 9.44 -1.10
C ILE A 14 2.73 10.38 -0.69
N THR A 15 2.62 10.94 0.52
CA THR A 15 3.71 11.65 1.20
C THR A 15 4.04 10.88 2.47
N VAL A 16 5.30 10.50 2.64
CA VAL A 16 5.74 9.75 3.82
C VAL A 16 6.10 10.72 4.94
N HIS A 17 5.55 10.47 6.14
CA HIS A 17 5.80 11.30 7.33
C HIS A 17 6.69 10.60 8.35
N LYS A 18 6.66 9.28 8.41
CA LYS A 18 7.46 8.52 9.35
C LYS A 18 7.91 7.21 8.69
N TYR A 19 9.17 6.86 8.88
CA TYR A 19 9.76 5.73 8.22
C TYR A 19 10.74 5.07 9.20
N GLU A 20 10.36 3.90 9.72
CA GLU A 20 11.12 3.23 10.77
C GLU A 20 11.46 1.80 10.35
N PRO A 21 12.68 1.56 9.86
CA PRO A 21 13.12 0.20 9.57
C PRO A 21 13.69 -0.45 10.83
N ALA A 22 13.51 -1.76 10.93
CA ALA A 22 14.08 -2.56 12.01
C ALA A 22 14.49 -3.94 11.47
N ALA A 23 15.77 -4.11 11.23
CA ALA A 23 16.27 -5.41 10.78
C ALA A 23 16.08 -6.42 11.90
N TYR A 24 15.59 -7.60 11.57
CA TYR A 24 15.37 -8.64 12.57
C TYR A 24 16.08 -9.95 12.23
N ASP A 25 16.69 -10.06 11.07
CA ASP A 25 17.49 -11.22 10.69
C ASP A 25 18.58 -10.76 9.73
N GLU A 26 19.83 -10.81 10.21
CA GLU A 26 20.99 -10.33 9.45
C GLU A 26 22.00 -11.47 9.31
N PRO A 27 21.72 -12.43 8.41
CA PRO A 27 22.63 -13.57 8.24
C PRO A 27 23.95 -13.14 7.60
N ALA A 28 25.00 -13.93 7.80
CA ALA A 28 26.30 -13.70 7.17
C ALA A 28 26.18 -13.83 5.64
N ASP A 29 25.34 -14.77 5.19
CA ASP A 29 25.06 -14.98 3.78
C ASP A 29 23.54 -14.91 3.56
N GLY A 30 23.14 -14.37 2.43
CA GLY A 30 21.73 -14.29 2.06
C GLY A 30 21.08 -12.96 2.41
N PRO A 31 19.83 -12.79 2.04
CA PRO A 31 19.13 -11.50 2.23
C PRO A 31 18.93 -11.15 3.69
N VAL A 32 18.94 -9.85 3.98
CA VAL A 32 18.61 -9.30 5.29
C VAL A 32 17.10 -9.11 5.37
N LEU A 33 16.50 -9.55 6.47
CA LEU A 33 15.09 -9.37 6.72
C LEU A 33 14.85 -8.17 7.62
N THR A 34 13.99 -7.26 7.17
CA THR A 34 13.71 -6.00 7.88
C THR A 34 12.22 -5.80 7.99
N ARG A 35 11.75 -5.33 9.15
CA ARG A 35 10.40 -4.87 9.33
C ARG A 35 10.38 -3.36 9.22
N PHE A 36 9.39 -2.83 8.49
CA PHE A 36 9.23 -1.40 8.31
C PHE A 36 7.90 -0.96 8.88
N HIS A 37 7.92 0.15 9.60
CA HIS A 37 6.73 0.87 10.04
C HIS A 37 6.73 2.21 9.31
N VAL A 38 5.69 2.50 8.54
CA VAL A 38 5.61 3.73 7.75
C VAL A 38 4.28 4.41 8.01
N GLU A 39 4.32 5.72 8.28
CA GLU A 39 3.13 6.55 8.38
C GLU A 39 3.16 7.54 7.23
N GLU A 40 2.04 7.65 6.54
CA GLU A 40 1.98 8.42 5.31
C GLU A 40 0.61 9.03 5.12
N SER A 41 0.52 10.00 4.23
CA SER A 41 -0.76 10.59 3.87
C SER A 41 -0.99 10.42 2.37
N PHE A 42 -2.27 10.39 2.02
CA PHE A 42 -2.74 10.26 0.65
C PHE A 42 -3.44 11.56 0.24
N ALA A 43 -3.19 12.00 -0.98
CA ALA A 43 -3.88 13.16 -1.54
C ALA A 43 -4.35 12.82 -2.94
N GLY A 44 -5.63 13.02 -3.20
CA GLY A 44 -6.27 12.71 -4.47
C GLY A 44 -7.64 12.09 -4.27
N ASP A 45 -7.98 11.13 -5.12
CA ASP A 45 -9.25 10.39 -4.99
C ASP A 45 -9.29 9.55 -3.71
N ILE A 46 -8.12 9.17 -3.20
CA ILE A 46 -7.95 8.65 -1.86
C ILE A 46 -7.32 9.80 -1.06
N SER A 47 -7.95 10.21 0.03
CA SER A 47 -7.47 11.31 0.84
C SER A 47 -7.55 10.93 2.31
N GLY A 48 -6.43 11.01 3.02
CA GLY A 48 -6.38 10.65 4.44
C GLY A 48 -5.02 10.14 4.84
N ASP A 49 -4.99 9.38 5.93
CA ASP A 49 -3.76 8.89 6.52
C ASP A 49 -3.67 7.37 6.42
N GLY A 50 -2.45 6.88 6.21
CA GLY A 50 -2.18 5.47 6.15
C GLY A 50 -1.06 5.08 7.11
N VAL A 51 -1.18 3.88 7.67
CA VAL A 51 -0.13 3.26 8.47
C VAL A 51 0.10 1.88 7.90
N VAL A 52 1.31 1.63 7.47
CA VAL A 52 1.68 0.34 6.89
C VAL A 52 2.80 -0.31 7.67
N GLU A 53 2.65 -1.63 7.85
CA GLU A 53 3.74 -2.48 8.34
C GLU A 53 4.06 -3.46 7.24
N PHE A 54 5.34 -3.56 6.86
CA PHE A 54 5.73 -4.54 5.87
C PHE A 54 7.06 -5.20 6.21
N LEU A 55 7.23 -6.41 5.69
CA LEU A 55 8.45 -7.20 5.84
C LEU A 55 9.17 -7.23 4.51
N GLN A 56 10.49 -7.08 4.55
CA GLN A 56 11.30 -7.01 3.35
C GLN A 56 12.49 -7.94 3.44
N ALA A 57 12.79 -8.60 2.33
CA ALA A 57 14.01 -9.36 2.14
C ALA A 57 14.86 -8.60 1.13
N ALA A 58 16.04 -8.12 1.55
CA ALA A 58 16.92 -7.31 0.70
C ALA A 58 18.21 -8.06 0.42
N ALA A 59 18.53 -8.19 -0.87
CA ALA A 59 19.77 -8.83 -1.31
C ALA A 59 20.94 -7.86 -1.26
N ALA A 60 22.15 -8.40 -1.38
CA ALA A 60 23.37 -7.61 -1.31
C ALA A 60 23.49 -6.55 -2.41
N ASP A 61 22.85 -6.78 -3.55
CA ASP A 61 22.85 -5.83 -4.67
C ASP A 61 21.82 -4.71 -4.50
N GLY A 62 21.06 -4.71 -3.40
CA GLY A 62 20.05 -3.71 -3.12
C GLY A 62 18.66 -4.04 -3.66
N SER A 63 18.51 -5.11 -4.43
CA SER A 63 17.19 -5.56 -4.84
C SER A 63 16.45 -6.14 -3.63
N ALA A 64 15.13 -6.02 -3.62
CA ALA A 64 14.35 -6.44 -2.46
C ALA A 64 12.95 -6.89 -2.87
N SER A 65 12.35 -7.70 -2.02
CA SER A 65 10.94 -8.08 -2.11
C SER A 65 10.28 -7.75 -0.79
N PHE A 66 9.02 -7.32 -0.83
CA PHE A 66 8.30 -6.95 0.40
C PHE A 66 6.83 -7.33 0.33
N VAL A 67 6.24 -7.47 1.52
CA VAL A 67 4.80 -7.79 1.68
C VAL A 67 4.31 -7.11 2.95
N GLY A 68 3.12 -6.55 2.93
CA GLY A 68 2.60 -5.88 4.10
C GLY A 68 1.11 -5.59 4.07
N ILE A 69 0.66 -4.91 5.13
CA ILE A 69 -0.72 -4.50 5.28
C ILE A 69 -0.75 -3.03 5.70
N GLU A 70 -1.60 -2.26 5.04
CA GLU A 70 -1.78 -0.86 5.32
C GLU A 70 -3.22 -0.58 5.73
N ARG A 71 -3.41 0.20 6.82
CA ARG A 71 -4.72 0.73 7.16
C ARG A 71 -4.80 2.17 6.70
N ILE A 72 -5.84 2.47 5.92
CA ILE A 72 -6.12 3.83 5.47
C ILE A 72 -7.38 4.32 6.18
N ALA A 73 -7.31 5.53 6.72
CA ALA A 73 -8.44 6.21 7.34
C ALA A 73 -8.64 7.54 6.61
N GLY A 74 -9.81 7.73 6.01
CA GLY A 74 -10.08 8.95 5.26
C GLY A 74 -11.24 8.78 4.32
N THR A 75 -11.09 9.35 3.12
CA THR A 75 -12.15 9.32 2.10
C THR A 75 -11.66 8.64 0.83
N LEU A 76 -12.60 7.99 0.18
CA LEU A 76 -12.40 7.39 -1.14
C LEU A 76 -13.64 7.71 -1.97
N GLY A 77 -13.46 8.53 -3.00
CA GLY A 77 -14.57 8.92 -3.85
C GLY A 77 -15.70 9.61 -3.09
N GLY A 78 -15.37 10.37 -2.05
CA GLY A 78 -16.35 11.09 -1.23
C GLY A 78 -16.97 10.29 -0.10
N ARG A 79 -16.62 9.01 0.05
CA ARG A 79 -17.11 8.15 1.14
C ARG A 79 -16.04 8.07 2.22
N THR A 80 -16.45 8.20 3.47
CA THR A 80 -15.54 8.26 4.62
C THR A 80 -15.57 6.95 5.40
N GLY A 81 -14.40 6.48 5.81
CA GLY A 81 -14.25 5.28 6.62
C GLY A 81 -12.81 4.83 6.69
N THR A 82 -12.63 3.56 7.01
CA THR A 82 -11.31 2.93 7.03
C THR A 82 -11.34 1.64 6.22
N PHE A 83 -10.19 1.23 5.73
CA PHE A 83 -10.06 -0.05 5.03
C PHE A 83 -8.60 -0.51 5.05
N LEU A 84 -8.41 -1.79 4.76
CA LEU A 84 -7.07 -2.39 4.74
C LEU A 84 -6.69 -2.76 3.31
N LEU A 85 -5.43 -2.46 2.97
CA LEU A 85 -4.80 -2.93 1.74
C LEU A 85 -3.74 -3.96 2.11
N GLN A 86 -3.70 -5.05 1.35
CA GLN A 86 -2.61 -6.01 1.43
C GLN A 86 -1.73 -5.76 0.21
N ASP A 87 -0.43 -5.54 0.44
CA ASP A 87 0.49 -5.19 -0.62
C ASP A 87 1.64 -6.18 -0.73
N ALA A 88 2.23 -6.22 -1.92
CA ALA A 88 3.45 -6.96 -2.19
C ALA A 88 4.15 -6.28 -3.35
N GLY A 89 5.47 -6.26 -3.30
CA GLY A 89 6.21 -5.58 -4.36
C GLY A 89 7.69 -5.86 -4.30
N THR A 90 8.40 -5.11 -5.14
CA THR A 90 9.83 -5.26 -5.31
C THR A 90 10.52 -3.90 -5.39
N VAL A 91 11.81 -3.91 -5.05
CA VAL A 91 12.72 -2.80 -5.31
C VAL A 91 13.77 -3.31 -6.28
N GLN A 92 13.90 -2.65 -7.42
CA GLN A 92 14.94 -2.99 -8.41
C GLN A 92 15.58 -1.71 -8.89
N GLY A 93 16.89 -1.58 -8.64
CA GLY A 93 17.57 -0.32 -8.85
C GLY A 93 16.98 0.73 -7.95
N SER A 94 16.50 1.83 -8.53
CA SER A 94 15.83 2.88 -7.75
C SER A 94 14.30 2.80 -7.83
N ILE A 95 13.75 1.74 -8.45
CA ILE A 95 12.31 1.65 -8.69
C ILE A 95 11.67 0.74 -7.65
N VAL A 96 10.68 1.29 -6.94
CA VAL A 96 9.78 0.55 -6.05
C VAL A 96 8.49 0.36 -6.81
N SER A 97 8.03 -0.88 -6.94
CA SER A 97 6.74 -1.15 -7.56
C SER A 97 6.04 -2.27 -6.83
N GLY A 98 4.72 -2.18 -6.77
CA GLY A 98 3.94 -3.20 -6.09
C GLY A 98 2.50 -3.21 -6.52
N GLU A 99 1.80 -4.21 -6.02
CA GLU A 99 0.38 -4.40 -6.24
C GLU A 99 -0.30 -4.50 -4.90
N TRP A 100 -1.57 -4.14 -4.85
CA TRP A 100 -2.35 -4.27 -3.63
C TRP A 100 -3.81 -4.57 -3.96
N PHE A 101 -4.51 -5.08 -2.95
CA PHE A 101 -5.94 -5.27 -3.03
C PHE A 101 -6.56 -4.94 -1.67
N VAL A 102 -7.83 -4.52 -1.71
CA VAL A 102 -8.59 -4.27 -0.48
C VAL A 102 -8.92 -5.62 0.15
N ILE A 103 -8.56 -5.78 1.43
CA ILE A 103 -8.88 -7.03 2.14
C ILE A 103 -10.41 -7.10 2.29
N PRO A 104 -11.06 -8.18 1.81
CA PRO A 104 -12.50 -8.30 1.91
C PRO A 104 -12.99 -8.18 3.35
N GLY A 105 -14.05 -7.43 3.56
CA GLY A 105 -14.60 -7.24 4.90
C GLY A 105 -13.88 -6.21 5.76
N SER A 106 -12.87 -5.54 5.23
CA SER A 106 -12.09 -4.57 6.02
C SER A 106 -12.67 -3.15 6.01
N GLY A 107 -13.59 -2.85 5.09
CA GLY A 107 -14.16 -1.51 4.99
C GLY A 107 -15.08 -1.20 6.14
N THR A 108 -14.99 0.02 6.68
CA THR A 108 -15.86 0.49 7.77
C THR A 108 -16.54 1.79 7.38
N GLY A 109 -17.56 2.16 8.14
CA GLY A 109 -18.30 3.39 7.87
C GLY A 109 -18.94 3.35 6.48
N GLN A 110 -18.76 4.41 5.72
CA GLN A 110 -19.30 4.47 4.36
C GLN A 110 -18.54 3.59 3.38
N LEU A 111 -17.44 2.97 3.82
CA LEU A 111 -16.63 2.07 3.00
C LEU A 111 -16.94 0.59 3.27
N ALA A 112 -18.00 0.29 4.00
CA ALA A 112 -18.45 -1.09 4.18
C ALA A 112 -18.74 -1.72 2.82
N GLY A 113 -18.26 -2.95 2.60
CA GLY A 113 -18.43 -3.65 1.33
C GLY A 113 -17.40 -3.31 0.27
N LEU A 114 -16.42 -2.45 0.59
CA LEU A 114 -15.40 -2.05 -0.37
C LEU A 114 -14.55 -3.25 -0.82
N ARG A 115 -14.35 -3.32 -2.13
CA ARG A 115 -13.43 -4.24 -2.79
C ARG A 115 -12.59 -3.44 -3.76
N GLY A 116 -11.41 -3.92 -4.09
CA GLY A 116 -10.58 -3.21 -5.05
C GLY A 116 -9.23 -3.85 -5.24
N GLU A 117 -8.58 -3.46 -6.33
CA GLU A 117 -7.21 -3.88 -6.63
C GLU A 117 -6.52 -2.78 -7.42
N GLY A 118 -5.21 -2.73 -7.29
CA GLY A 118 -4.41 -1.72 -7.96
C GLY A 118 -2.94 -1.87 -7.65
N GLY A 119 -2.24 -0.76 -7.58
CA GLY A 119 -0.82 -0.82 -7.34
C GLY A 119 -0.19 0.55 -7.14
N PHE A 120 1.12 0.54 -7.03
CA PHE A 120 1.89 1.75 -6.79
C PHE A 120 3.26 1.64 -7.42
N ARG A 121 3.84 2.81 -7.70
CA ARG A 121 5.18 2.90 -8.25
C ARG A 121 5.83 4.20 -7.77
N ALA A 122 7.11 4.11 -7.42
CA ALA A 122 7.87 5.26 -6.96
C ALA A 122 9.35 5.07 -7.28
N ASN A 123 10.08 6.19 -7.35
CA ASN A 123 11.53 6.15 -7.25
C ASN A 123 11.88 6.23 -5.76
N LEU A 124 12.95 5.54 -5.35
CA LEU A 124 13.39 5.59 -3.97
C LEU A 124 13.63 7.05 -3.55
N GLY A 125 13.10 7.39 -2.37
CA GLY A 125 13.23 8.74 -1.82
C GLY A 125 12.21 9.73 -2.33
N GLU A 126 11.29 9.31 -3.20
CA GLU A 126 10.22 10.16 -3.72
C GLU A 126 8.87 9.60 -3.29
N GLY A 127 7.84 10.45 -3.34
CA GLY A 127 6.49 10.01 -3.07
C GLY A 127 5.98 9.07 -4.13
N ALA A 128 5.09 8.17 -3.73
CA ALA A 128 4.54 7.18 -4.63
C ALA A 128 3.30 7.70 -5.33
N GLN A 129 3.14 7.30 -6.59
CA GLN A 129 1.88 7.44 -7.31
C GLN A 129 1.16 6.11 -7.21
N VAL A 130 -0.11 6.18 -6.83
CA VAL A 130 -0.88 4.98 -6.54
C VAL A 130 -2.21 5.01 -7.26
N HIS A 131 -2.77 3.83 -7.50
CA HIS A 131 -4.10 3.71 -8.07
C HIS A 131 -4.84 2.53 -7.44
N LEU A 132 -6.16 2.63 -7.45
CA LEU A 132 -7.06 1.59 -6.95
C LEU A 132 -8.30 1.59 -7.83
N ASP A 133 -8.62 0.44 -8.40
CA ASP A 133 -9.88 0.24 -9.11
C ASP A 133 -10.81 -0.49 -8.15
N TYR A 134 -11.88 0.17 -7.74
CA TYR A 134 -12.70 -0.29 -6.64
C TYR A 134 -14.17 -0.41 -6.99
N TRP A 135 -14.86 -1.20 -6.20
CA TRP A 135 -16.32 -1.39 -6.29
C TRP A 135 -16.84 -1.75 -4.90
N PHE A 136 -18.17 -1.78 -4.78
CA PHE A 136 -18.80 -2.17 -3.51
C PHE A 136 -19.69 -3.39 -3.75
N GLU A 137 -19.66 -4.27 -2.77
CA GLU A 137 -20.53 -5.45 -2.75
C GLU A 137 -21.73 -5.25 -1.88
#